data_b0ed0ecac04a9310b40e555007d3e595
#
_entry.id   b0ed0ecac04a9310b40e555007d3e595
#
_cell.length_a   1.000
_cell.length_b   1.000
_cell.length_c   1.000
_cell.angle_alpha   90.00
_cell.angle_beta   90.00
_cell.angle_gamma   90.00
#
_symmetry.space_group_name_H-M   'P 1'
#
loop_
_entity.id
_entity.type
_entity.pdbx_description
1 polymer ?
#
loop_
_entity_poly.entity_id
_entity_poly.type
_entity_poly.pdbx_seq_one_letter_code
_entity_poly.pdbx_strand_id
1 'polypeptide(L)'
;MKTVRAHAYVSGLVQGVFYRANTVEAANRIGGLTGWVRNLPDGRVEVVCEGERDRVEELVAWLRSGPPAARVSDVEVVWERATGEFDSFDVRY
;
A
#
# COMPACT_ATOMS: atom_id res chain seq x y z
N MET A 1 -15.97 -3.40 14.73
CA MET A 1 -15.10 -2.52 13.95
C MET A 1 -15.14 -2.92 12.49
N LYS A 2 -15.10 -1.94 11.61
CA LYS A 2 -15.31 -2.21 10.19
C LYS A 2 -13.99 -2.46 9.48
N THR A 3 -13.89 -3.59 8.79
CA THR A 3 -12.74 -3.94 7.94
C THR A 3 -13.05 -3.51 6.51
N VAL A 4 -12.10 -2.84 5.88
CA VAL A 4 -12.21 -2.32 4.51
C VAL A 4 -10.99 -2.71 3.71
N ARG A 5 -11.09 -2.55 2.38
CA ARG A 5 -9.96 -2.70 1.46
C ARG A 5 -9.71 -1.38 0.76
N ALA A 6 -8.43 -0.99 0.70
CA ALA A 6 -7.97 0.07 -0.19
C ALA A 6 -7.17 -0.57 -1.32
N HIS A 7 -7.49 -0.20 -2.56
CA HIS A 7 -6.74 -0.61 -3.74
C HIS A 7 -6.12 0.66 -4.32
N ALA A 8 -4.80 0.80 -4.20
CA ALA A 8 -4.11 2.03 -4.53
C ALA A 8 -3.14 1.85 -5.69
N TYR A 9 -3.05 2.89 -6.51
CA TYR A 9 -2.07 3.00 -7.60
C TYR A 9 -1.22 4.23 -7.34
N VAL A 10 0.09 4.02 -7.21
CA VAL A 10 1.04 5.08 -6.87
C VAL A 10 1.88 5.41 -8.09
N SER A 11 1.89 6.68 -8.48
CA SER A 11 2.63 7.17 -9.64
C SER A 11 3.78 8.07 -9.21
N GLY A 12 4.80 8.20 -10.07
CA GLY A 12 5.96 9.01 -9.84
C GLY A 12 7.24 8.19 -9.87
N LEU A 13 8.29 8.67 -9.21
CA LEU A 13 9.53 7.92 -9.05
C LEU A 13 9.37 7.00 -7.84
N VAL A 14 8.80 5.82 -8.09
CA VAL A 14 8.41 4.88 -7.03
C VAL A 14 8.96 3.47 -7.25
N GLN A 15 9.63 3.21 -8.37
CA GLN A 15 10.33 1.94 -8.60
C GLN A 15 11.84 2.17 -8.53
N GLY A 16 12.58 1.18 -8.00
CA GLY A 16 14.04 1.30 -7.84
C GLY A 16 14.45 2.18 -6.66
N VAL A 17 13.53 2.52 -5.76
CA VAL A 17 13.78 3.41 -4.61
C VAL A 17 13.36 2.75 -3.29
N PHE A 18 13.30 1.42 -3.25
CA PHE A 18 12.89 0.62 -2.10
C PHE A 18 11.45 0.87 -1.65
N TYR A 19 10.60 1.32 -2.55
CA TYR A 19 9.22 1.66 -2.20
C TYR A 19 8.47 0.44 -1.65
N ARG A 20 8.55 -0.71 -2.33
CA ARG A 20 7.84 -1.92 -1.91
C ARG A 20 8.30 -2.41 -0.53
N ALA A 21 9.60 -2.48 -0.31
CA ALA A 21 10.15 -2.94 0.97
C ALA A 21 9.71 -2.03 2.12
N ASN A 22 9.75 -0.72 1.89
CA ASN A 22 9.34 0.25 2.91
C ASN A 22 7.82 0.26 3.12
N THR A 23 7.04 -0.09 2.09
CA THR A 23 5.58 -0.24 2.25
C THR A 23 5.26 -1.40 3.18
N VAL A 24 5.94 -2.54 3.02
CA VAL A 24 5.76 -3.69 3.92
C VAL A 24 6.14 -3.30 5.34
N GLU A 25 7.25 -2.60 5.51
CA GLU A 25 7.68 -2.14 6.84
C GLU A 25 6.65 -1.21 7.47
N ALA A 26 6.12 -0.25 6.69
CA ALA A 26 5.10 0.67 7.17
C ALA A 26 3.83 -0.07 7.59
N ALA A 27 3.38 -1.03 6.78
CA ALA A 27 2.19 -1.83 7.09
C ALA A 27 2.38 -2.62 8.39
N ASN A 28 3.57 -3.21 8.58
CA ASN A 28 3.86 -3.99 9.78
C ASN A 28 3.98 -3.10 11.02
N ARG A 29 4.51 -1.89 10.87
CA ARG A 29 4.62 -0.91 11.96
C ARG A 29 3.23 -0.44 12.41
N ILE A 30 2.33 -0.18 11.45
CA ILE A 30 0.95 0.21 11.77
C ILE A 30 0.25 -0.96 12.46
N GLY A 31 0.44 -2.16 11.94
CA GLY A 31 -0.14 -3.39 12.51
C GLY A 31 -1.58 -3.62 12.07
N GLY A 32 -1.98 -4.89 12.06
CA GLY A 32 -3.35 -5.27 11.74
C GLY A 32 -3.71 -5.13 10.27
N LEU A 33 -2.72 -5.01 9.39
CA LEU A 33 -2.92 -4.86 7.95
C LEU A 33 -2.48 -6.12 7.21
N THR A 34 -3.26 -6.49 6.19
CA THR A 34 -2.94 -7.60 5.29
C THR A 34 -3.07 -7.12 3.85
N GLY A 35 -2.43 -7.83 2.94
CA GLY A 35 -2.47 -7.48 1.52
C GLY A 35 -1.12 -7.64 0.84
N TRP A 36 -0.88 -6.79 -0.17
CA TRP A 36 0.37 -6.89 -0.93
C TRP A 36 0.69 -5.57 -1.65
N VAL A 37 1.95 -5.48 -2.08
CA VAL A 37 2.46 -4.36 -2.88
C VAL A 37 3.29 -4.93 -4.02
N ARG A 38 3.12 -4.39 -5.23
CA ARG A 38 3.88 -4.84 -6.41
C ARG A 38 4.16 -3.68 -7.36
N ASN A 39 5.22 -3.85 -8.17
CA ASN A 39 5.50 -2.95 -9.27
C ASN A 39 4.63 -3.32 -10.47
N LEU A 40 4.17 -2.32 -11.20
CA LEU A 40 3.47 -2.50 -12.47
C LEU A 40 4.43 -2.23 -13.64
N PRO A 41 4.17 -2.83 -14.82
CA PRO A 41 5.05 -2.61 -15.98
C PRO A 41 5.12 -1.16 -16.45
N ASP A 42 4.11 -0.35 -16.14
CA ASP A 42 4.05 1.05 -16.56
C ASP A 42 4.78 2.01 -15.61
N GLY A 43 5.48 1.48 -14.60
CA GLY A 43 6.25 2.29 -13.65
C GLY A 43 5.54 2.62 -12.36
N ARG A 44 4.24 2.34 -12.27
CA ARG A 44 3.49 2.55 -11.03
C ARG A 44 3.73 1.43 -10.03
N VAL A 45 3.34 1.68 -8.78
CA VAL A 45 3.26 0.66 -7.74
C VAL A 45 1.79 0.45 -7.40
N GLU A 46 1.39 -0.81 -7.28
CA GLU A 46 0.03 -1.18 -6.92
C GLU A 46 0.02 -1.77 -5.51
N VAL A 47 -0.95 -1.34 -4.69
CA VAL A 47 -1.08 -1.78 -3.31
C VAL A 47 -2.52 -2.22 -3.06
N VAL A 48 -2.69 -3.40 -2.46
CA VAL A 48 -3.98 -3.82 -1.91
C VAL A 48 -3.78 -4.00 -0.41
N CYS A 49 -4.62 -3.36 0.39
CA CYS A 49 -4.49 -3.36 1.84
C CYS A 49 -5.84 -3.53 2.50
N GLU A 50 -5.93 -4.48 3.44
CA GLU A 50 -7.14 -4.71 4.22
C GLU A 50 -6.86 -4.56 5.71
N GLY A 51 -7.84 -4.06 6.43
CA GLY A 51 -7.78 -3.88 7.86
C GLY A 51 -8.87 -2.93 8.34
N GLU A 52 -8.78 -2.54 9.61
CA GLU A 52 -9.65 -1.49 10.13
C GLU A 52 -9.40 -0.19 9.36
N ARG A 53 -10.47 0.55 9.11
CA ARG A 53 -10.41 1.71 8.22
C ARG A 53 -9.35 2.73 8.62
N ASP A 54 -9.26 3.06 9.90
CA ASP A 54 -8.28 4.05 10.37
C ASP A 54 -6.83 3.59 10.11
N ARG A 55 -6.56 2.30 10.25
CA ARG A 55 -5.24 1.75 9.98
C ARG A 55 -4.94 1.73 8.49
N VAL A 56 -5.92 1.37 7.66
CA VAL A 56 -5.77 1.40 6.20
C VAL A 56 -5.54 2.84 5.73
N GLU A 57 -6.27 3.81 6.29
CA GLU A 57 -6.08 5.22 5.97
C GLU A 57 -4.67 5.71 6.37
N GLU A 58 -4.14 5.20 7.46
CA GLU A 58 -2.79 5.53 7.89
C GLU A 58 -1.75 5.03 6.87
N LEU A 59 -1.93 3.82 6.33
CA LEU A 59 -1.04 3.32 5.28
C LEU A 59 -1.20 4.16 4.00
N VAL A 60 -2.42 4.51 3.62
CA VAL A 60 -2.65 5.35 2.44
C VAL A 60 -1.95 6.70 2.59
N ALA A 61 -2.02 7.30 3.78
CA ALA A 61 -1.31 8.55 4.06
C ALA A 61 0.20 8.38 3.88
N TRP A 62 0.76 7.26 4.35
CA TRP A 62 2.18 6.96 4.16
C TRP A 62 2.54 6.80 2.68
N LEU A 63 1.67 6.14 1.90
CA LEU A 63 1.92 5.94 0.46
C LEU A 63 2.10 7.27 -0.27
N ARG A 64 1.43 8.34 0.17
CA ARG A 64 1.50 9.65 -0.46
C ARG A 64 2.86 10.31 -0.31
N SER A 65 3.60 9.99 0.75
CA SER A 65 4.96 10.49 0.93
C SER A 65 6.01 9.46 0.48
N GLY A 66 5.81 8.20 0.83
CA GLY A 66 6.75 7.13 0.52
C GLY A 66 8.08 7.26 1.26
N PRO A 67 9.08 6.44 0.90
CA PRO A 67 10.41 6.54 1.48
C PRO A 67 11.15 7.79 0.96
N PRO A 68 12.25 8.20 1.63
CA PRO A 68 12.94 9.45 1.29
C PRO A 68 13.42 9.54 -0.17
N ALA A 69 13.78 8.41 -0.79
CA ALA A 69 14.28 8.41 -2.17
C ALA A 69 13.16 8.44 -3.21
N ALA A 70 11.91 8.25 -2.80
CA ALA A 70 10.79 8.25 -3.71
C ALA A 70 10.28 9.68 -3.97
N ARG A 71 9.64 9.87 -5.13
CA ARG A 71 8.94 11.11 -5.47
C ARG A 71 7.55 10.73 -5.97
N VAL A 72 6.59 10.78 -5.08
CA VAL A 72 5.20 10.41 -5.38
C VAL A 72 4.53 11.61 -6.06
N SER A 73 4.00 11.39 -7.26
CA SER A 73 3.27 12.41 -7.99
C SER A 73 1.76 12.29 -7.81
N ASP A 74 1.27 11.08 -7.58
CA ASP A 74 -0.16 10.84 -7.41
C ASP A 74 -0.41 9.51 -6.73
N VAL A 75 -1.49 9.43 -5.95
CA VAL A 75 -2.00 8.18 -5.38
C VAL A 75 -3.49 8.11 -5.65
N GLU A 76 -3.89 7.17 -6.48
CA GLU A 76 -5.29 6.90 -6.76
C GLU A 76 -5.76 5.76 -5.84
N VAL A 77 -6.82 5.97 -5.08
CA VAL A 77 -7.32 4.98 -4.13
C VAL A 77 -8.76 4.63 -4.47
N VAL A 78 -9.02 3.33 -4.61
CA VAL A 78 -10.37 2.79 -4.75
C VAL A 78 -10.67 2.02 -3.48
N TRP A 79 -11.74 2.40 -2.78
CA TRP A 79 -12.20 1.70 -1.58
C TRP A 79 -13.12 0.56 -1.97
N GLU A 80 -12.86 -0.61 -1.43
CA GLU A 80 -13.59 -1.82 -1.77
C GLU A 80 -13.99 -2.56 -0.50
N ARG A 81 -14.83 -3.58 -0.67
CA ARG A 81 -15.17 -4.47 0.42
C ARG A 81 -13.99 -5.41 0.70
N ALA A 82 -13.64 -5.56 1.97
CA ALA A 82 -12.61 -6.52 2.38
C ALA A 82 -13.09 -7.94 2.15
N THR A 83 -12.18 -8.81 1.72
CA THR A 83 -12.48 -10.23 1.46
C THR A 83 -11.96 -11.16 2.54
N GLY A 84 -10.97 -10.72 3.33
CA GLY A 84 -10.35 -11.56 4.34
C GLY A 84 -9.43 -12.65 3.78
N GLU A 85 -9.02 -12.53 2.50
CA GLU A 85 -8.26 -13.57 1.82
C GLU A 85 -6.77 -13.59 2.14
N PHE A 86 -6.25 -12.54 2.78
CA PHE A 86 -4.81 -12.41 3.04
C PHE A 86 -4.48 -12.73 4.50
N ASP A 87 -3.31 -13.35 4.73
CA ASP A 87 -2.83 -13.67 6.07
C ASP A 87 -1.77 -12.71 6.57
N SER A 88 -1.11 -11.99 5.65
CA SER A 88 0.00 -11.09 5.98
C SER A 88 0.07 -9.98 4.94
N PHE A 89 1.01 -9.05 5.12
CA PHE A 89 1.27 -8.00 4.13
C PHE A 89 2.65 -8.25 3.52
N ASP A 90 2.70 -8.51 2.21
CA ASP A 90 3.91 -8.96 1.55
C ASP A 90 4.14 -8.27 0.21
N VAL A 91 5.39 -8.38 -0.29
CA VAL A 91 5.72 -7.99 -1.66
C VAL A 91 5.23 -9.09 -2.61
N ARG A 92 4.58 -8.66 -3.70
CA ARG A 92 4.19 -9.56 -4.79
C ARG A 92 4.99 -9.20 -6.05
N TYR A 93 5.45 -10.20 -6.76
CA TYR A 93 6.24 -10.03 -7.98
C TYR A 93 5.44 -10.34 -9.23
#